data_630e7e5bbfcaec83849d5c8984447416
#
_entry.id   630e7e5bbfcaec83849d5c8984447416
#
_cell.length_a   1.000
_cell.length_b   1.000
_cell.length_c   1.000
_cell.angle_alpha   90.00
_cell.angle_beta   90.00
_cell.angle_gamma   90.00
#
_symmetry.space_group_name_H-M   'P 1'
#
loop_
_entity.id
_entity.type
_entity.pdbx_description
1 polymer ?
#
loop_
_entity_poly.entity_id
_entity_poly.type
_entity_poly.pdbx_seq_one_letter_code
_entity_poly.pdbx_strand_id
1 'polypeptide(L)'
;MSNIAKVIGQRIRNYRTIAGLSQEKLAELSGCHPTYIGQLERGEKNATIESIEKIASALNVSLSKLFEQLGGQDSAGRNIPLECYEFLSAKTPEEQEQLFKILREMDKYKAK
;
A
#
# COMPACT_ATOMS: atom_id res chain seq x y z
N MET A 1 -8.64 15.69 9.36
CA MET A 1 -8.22 14.99 8.20
C MET A 1 -8.75 13.59 8.20
N SER A 2 -9.20 13.18 7.11
CA SER A 2 -9.84 11.88 7.02
C SER A 2 -8.84 10.75 7.11
N ASN A 3 -9.15 9.75 7.91
CA ASN A 3 -8.33 8.55 7.93
C ASN A 3 -8.32 7.86 6.59
N ILE A 4 -9.39 8.00 5.83
CA ILE A 4 -9.49 7.35 4.53
C ILE A 4 -8.41 7.87 3.61
N ALA A 5 -8.17 9.18 3.60
CA ALA A 5 -7.14 9.73 2.74
C ALA A 5 -5.76 9.15 3.08
N LYS A 6 -5.49 8.99 4.36
CA LYS A 6 -4.22 8.42 4.78
C LYS A 6 -4.09 6.95 4.41
N VAL A 7 -5.17 6.21 4.59
CA VAL A 7 -5.14 4.78 4.26
C VAL A 7 -4.95 4.60 2.75
N ILE A 8 -5.69 5.34 1.95
CA ILE A 8 -5.55 5.24 0.50
C ILE A 8 -4.14 5.65 0.08
N GLY A 9 -3.64 6.73 0.63
CA GLY A 9 -2.30 7.19 0.30
C GLY A 9 -1.25 6.15 0.63
N GLN A 10 -1.38 5.52 1.79
CA GLN A 10 -0.44 4.50 2.20
C GLN A 10 -0.50 3.28 1.29
N ARG A 11 -1.71 2.91 0.88
CA ARG A 11 -1.87 1.78 -0.03
C ARG A 11 -1.25 2.06 -1.39
N ILE A 12 -1.44 3.28 -1.90
CA ILE A 12 -0.83 3.68 -3.15
C ILE A 12 0.69 3.56 -3.04
N ARG A 13 1.25 4.06 -1.96
CA ARG A 13 2.68 3.99 -1.78
C ARG A 13 3.18 2.54 -1.73
N ASN A 14 2.44 1.69 -1.03
CA ASN A 14 2.86 0.30 -0.89
C ASN A 14 2.80 -0.44 -2.21
N TYR A 15 1.72 -0.26 -2.96
CA TYR A 15 1.64 -0.91 -4.27
C TYR A 15 2.70 -0.36 -5.21
N ARG A 16 2.96 0.93 -5.12
CA ARG A 16 4.01 1.54 -5.93
C ARG A 16 5.38 0.93 -5.62
N THR A 17 5.66 0.80 -4.34
CA THR A 17 6.94 0.24 -3.91
C THR A 17 7.07 -1.22 -4.32
N ILE A 18 5.99 -1.98 -4.17
CA ILE A 18 5.99 -3.39 -4.58
C ILE A 18 6.26 -3.49 -6.08
N ALA A 19 5.70 -2.57 -6.85
CA ALA A 19 5.90 -2.58 -8.29
C ALA A 19 7.28 -2.06 -8.70
N GLY A 20 8.04 -1.55 -7.76
CA GLY A 20 9.37 -1.04 -8.07
C GLY A 20 9.37 0.30 -8.75
N LEU A 21 8.32 1.10 -8.55
CA LEU A 21 8.19 2.37 -9.23
C LEU A 21 8.55 3.52 -8.30
N SER A 22 9.17 4.55 -8.88
CA SER A 22 9.36 5.81 -8.17
C SER A 22 8.06 6.61 -8.23
N GLN A 23 7.97 7.65 -7.41
CA GLN A 23 6.84 8.55 -7.49
C GLN A 23 6.75 9.19 -8.88
N GLU A 24 7.90 9.54 -9.45
CA GLU A 24 7.92 10.13 -10.77
C GLU A 24 7.44 9.15 -11.83
N LYS A 25 7.85 7.90 -11.70
CA LYS A 25 7.44 6.91 -12.68
C LYS A 25 5.94 6.65 -12.59
N LEU A 26 5.42 6.56 -11.38
CA LEU A 26 3.98 6.39 -11.22
C LEU A 26 3.23 7.59 -11.78
N ALA A 27 3.76 8.79 -11.54
CA ALA A 27 3.13 9.99 -12.09
C ALA A 27 3.10 9.92 -13.60
N GLU A 28 4.19 9.53 -14.20
CA GLU A 28 4.27 9.40 -15.65
C GLU A 28 3.24 8.40 -16.18
N LEU A 29 3.19 7.23 -15.57
CA LEU A 29 2.29 6.18 -16.02
C LEU A 29 0.82 6.52 -15.82
N SER A 30 0.53 7.28 -14.79
CA SER A 30 -0.86 7.62 -14.47
C SER A 30 -1.30 8.94 -15.04
N GLY A 31 -0.37 9.71 -15.63
CA GLY A 31 -0.71 11.02 -16.14
C GLY A 31 -0.94 12.05 -15.05
N CYS A 32 -0.44 11.81 -13.86
CA CYS A 32 -0.55 12.75 -12.76
C CYS A 32 0.77 13.47 -12.54
N HIS A 33 0.71 14.55 -11.78
CA HIS A 33 1.92 15.28 -11.44
C HIS A 33 2.64 14.58 -10.29
N PRO A 34 3.98 14.52 -10.29
CA PRO A 34 4.69 13.86 -9.18
C PRO A 34 4.39 14.46 -7.81
N THR A 35 4.23 15.78 -7.76
CA THR A 35 3.89 16.45 -6.51
C THR A 35 2.56 15.95 -5.98
N TYR A 36 1.61 15.73 -6.88
CA TYR A 36 0.29 15.23 -6.49
C TYR A 36 0.40 13.81 -5.92
N ILE A 37 1.21 12.97 -6.58
CA ILE A 37 1.42 11.62 -6.08
C ILE A 37 1.97 11.65 -4.66
N GLY A 38 2.98 12.49 -4.41
CA GLY A 38 3.54 12.61 -3.08
C GLY A 38 2.52 13.07 -2.06
N GLN A 39 1.69 14.05 -2.44
CA GLN A 39 0.68 14.55 -1.53
C GLN A 39 -0.37 13.50 -1.21
N LEU A 40 -0.75 12.70 -2.20
CA LEU A 40 -1.69 11.63 -1.96
C LEU A 40 -1.11 10.58 -1.02
N GLU A 41 0.15 10.23 -1.24
CA GLU A 41 0.78 9.19 -0.41
C GLU A 41 0.92 9.62 1.03
N ARG A 42 1.07 10.91 1.27
CA ARG A 42 1.17 11.42 2.64
C ARG A 42 -0.19 11.72 3.27
N GLY A 43 -1.26 11.51 2.52
CA GLY A 43 -2.59 11.79 3.04
C GLY A 43 -2.91 13.26 3.12
N GLU A 44 -2.16 14.10 2.40
CA GLU A 44 -2.35 15.55 2.44
C GLU A 44 -3.43 16.02 1.50
N LYS A 45 -3.85 15.18 0.59
CA LYS A 45 -4.91 15.53 -0.35
C LYS A 45 -5.85 14.37 -0.53
N ASN A 46 -7.10 14.69 -0.76
CA ASN A 46 -8.07 13.67 -1.14
C ASN A 46 -7.96 13.45 -2.64
N ALA A 47 -7.92 12.21 -3.05
CA ALA A 47 -7.84 11.90 -4.45
C ALA A 47 -9.21 12.05 -5.09
N THR A 48 -9.23 12.47 -6.34
CA THR A 48 -10.47 12.43 -7.10
C THR A 48 -10.66 11.01 -7.61
N ILE A 49 -11.90 10.67 -7.91
CA ILE A 49 -12.21 9.34 -8.45
C ILE A 49 -11.42 9.09 -9.73
N GLU A 50 -11.35 10.11 -10.57
CA GLU A 50 -10.60 9.99 -11.82
C GLU A 50 -9.14 9.69 -11.60
N SER A 51 -8.51 10.43 -10.69
CA SER A 51 -7.08 10.22 -10.48
C SER A 51 -6.83 8.87 -9.81
N ILE A 52 -7.72 8.42 -8.93
CA ILE A 52 -7.57 7.12 -8.32
C ILE A 52 -7.65 6.02 -9.37
N GLU A 53 -8.56 6.17 -10.32
CA GLU A 53 -8.69 5.18 -11.38
C GLU A 53 -7.42 5.10 -12.21
N LYS A 54 -6.86 6.25 -12.56
CA LYS A 54 -5.63 6.29 -13.33
C LYS A 54 -4.45 5.68 -12.58
N ILE A 55 -4.38 5.97 -11.29
CA ILE A 55 -3.31 5.45 -10.47
C ILE A 55 -3.45 3.94 -10.31
N ALA A 56 -4.65 3.48 -10.04
CA ALA A 56 -4.89 2.04 -9.89
C ALA A 56 -4.51 1.31 -11.17
N SER A 57 -4.89 1.87 -12.31
CA SER A 57 -4.54 1.31 -13.59
C SER A 57 -3.04 1.23 -13.77
N ALA A 58 -2.35 2.31 -13.44
CA ALA A 58 -0.89 2.35 -13.58
C ALA A 58 -0.23 1.35 -12.66
N LEU A 59 -0.81 1.10 -11.50
CA LEU A 59 -0.28 0.13 -10.56
C LEU A 59 -0.74 -1.29 -10.85
N ASN A 60 -1.67 -1.44 -11.77
CA ASN A 60 -2.23 -2.72 -12.13
C ASN A 60 -2.92 -3.38 -10.95
N VAL A 61 -3.64 -2.57 -10.17
CA VAL A 61 -4.45 -3.09 -9.07
C VAL A 61 -5.89 -2.63 -9.30
N SER A 62 -6.83 -3.40 -8.77
CA SER A 62 -8.23 -3.03 -8.93
C SER A 62 -8.60 -1.95 -7.94
N LEU A 63 -9.66 -1.21 -8.28
CA LEU A 63 -10.18 -0.23 -7.35
C LEU A 63 -10.65 -0.88 -6.06
N SER A 64 -11.22 -2.08 -6.16
CA SER A 64 -11.67 -2.73 -4.94
C SER A 64 -10.52 -3.06 -4.02
N LYS A 65 -9.34 -3.36 -4.56
CA LYS A 65 -8.18 -3.58 -3.70
C LYS A 65 -7.78 -2.32 -2.95
N LEU A 66 -7.83 -1.19 -3.63
CA LEU A 66 -7.48 0.06 -2.98
C LEU A 66 -8.46 0.44 -1.89
N PHE A 67 -9.72 0.06 -2.06
CA PHE A 67 -10.77 0.50 -1.14
C PHE A 67 -11.24 -0.56 -0.17
N GLU A 68 -10.67 -1.75 -0.21
CA GLU A 68 -11.23 -2.81 0.64
C GLU A 68 -11.05 -2.49 2.12
N GLN A 69 -12.08 -2.82 2.85
CA GLN A 69 -12.09 -2.69 4.31
C GLN A 69 -11.90 -1.27 4.82
N LEU A 70 -12.24 -0.30 4.00
CA LEU A 70 -12.08 1.06 4.46
C LEU A 70 -13.00 1.42 5.60
N GLY A 71 -14.21 0.97 5.58
CA GLY A 71 -15.09 1.37 6.59
C GLY A 71 -15.01 0.50 7.78
N GLY A 72 -14.25 -0.26 7.83
CA GLY A 72 -14.16 -0.99 8.64
C GLY A 72 -13.93 -1.31 9.66
N GLN A 73 -13.62 -1.50 10.01
CA GLN A 73 -13.40 -1.64 10.78
C GLN A 73 -12.92 -2.49 11.64
N ASP A 74 -12.36 -2.82 11.52
CA ASP A 74 -11.82 -3.58 12.23
C ASP A 74 -11.27 -3.10 13.32
N SER A 75 -10.86 -3.73 14.10
CA SER A 75 -10.33 -3.28 15.14
C SER A 75 -9.48 -2.24 15.01
N ALA A 76 -9.76 -1.14 15.37
CA ALA A 76 -8.89 0.01 15.36
C ALA A 76 -8.42 0.34 13.98
N GLY A 77 -9.11 -0.09 12.99
CA GLY A 77 -8.76 0.24 11.62
C GLY A 77 -7.44 -0.31 11.18
N ARG A 78 -6.98 -1.35 11.79
CA ARG A 78 -5.69 -1.91 11.41
C ARG A 78 -5.81 -2.76 10.15
N ASN A 79 -4.76 -2.71 9.37
CA ASN A 79 -4.62 -3.58 8.22
C ASN A 79 -3.34 -4.37 8.43
N ILE A 80 -3.49 -5.57 8.94
CA ILE A 80 -2.33 -6.37 9.33
C ILE A 80 -1.41 -6.69 8.16
N PRO A 81 -1.92 -7.13 7.01
CA PRO A 81 -1.01 -7.40 5.90
C PRO A 81 -0.21 -6.16 5.50
N LEU A 82 -0.85 -5.00 5.53
CA LEU A 82 -0.16 -3.77 5.18
C LEU A 82 0.93 -3.46 6.20
N GLU A 83 0.62 -3.62 7.48
CA GLU A 83 1.62 -3.38 8.52
C GLU A 83 2.78 -4.34 8.39
N CYS A 84 2.51 -5.60 8.05
CA CYS A 84 3.57 -6.57 7.83
C CYS A 84 4.45 -6.15 6.67
N TYR A 85 3.85 -5.69 5.61
CA TYR A 85 4.62 -5.25 4.46
C TYR A 85 5.53 -4.07 4.83
N GLU A 86 4.99 -3.12 5.57
CA GLU A 86 5.78 -1.97 5.97
C GLU A 86 6.93 -2.36 6.88
N PHE A 87 6.65 -3.26 7.80
CA PHE A 87 7.67 -3.75 8.72
C PHE A 87 8.80 -4.43 7.95
N LEU A 88 8.43 -5.31 7.03
CA LEU A 88 9.43 -6.05 6.26
C LEU A 88 10.19 -5.16 5.29
N SER A 89 9.51 -4.18 4.73
CA SER A 89 10.15 -3.31 3.76
C SER A 89 11.31 -2.52 4.35
N ALA A 90 11.28 -2.29 5.64
CA ALA A 90 12.36 -1.55 6.30
C ALA A 90 13.56 -2.42 6.61
N LYS A 91 13.49 -3.69 6.31
CA LYS A 91 14.57 -4.62 6.62
C LYS A 91 15.45 -4.88 5.41
N THR A 92 16.65 -5.37 5.67
CA THR A 92 17.53 -5.77 4.57
C THR A 92 16.97 -7.03 3.92
N PRO A 93 17.37 -7.33 2.68
CA PRO A 93 16.90 -8.57 2.05
C PRO A 93 17.22 -9.81 2.87
N GLU A 94 18.36 -9.83 3.54
CA GLU A 94 18.70 -10.99 4.36
C GLU A 94 17.79 -11.11 5.56
N GLU A 95 17.49 -9.99 6.20
CA GLU A 95 16.56 -10.01 7.32
C GLU A 95 15.17 -10.40 6.87
N GLN A 96 14.76 -9.92 5.71
CA GLN A 96 13.45 -10.28 5.17
C GLN A 96 13.34 -11.79 4.98
N GLU A 97 14.40 -12.38 4.46
CA GLU A 97 14.38 -13.81 4.22
C GLU A 97 14.27 -14.58 5.52
N GLN A 98 15.00 -14.17 6.51
CA GLN A 98 14.95 -14.85 7.80
C GLN A 98 13.61 -14.71 8.46
N LEU A 99 13.03 -13.52 8.41
CA LEU A 99 11.71 -13.31 8.99
C LEU A 99 10.66 -14.12 8.26
N PHE A 100 10.77 -14.21 6.96
CA PHE A 100 9.83 -15.00 6.18
C PHE A 100 9.90 -16.48 6.57
N LYS A 101 11.10 -16.98 6.78
CA LYS A 101 11.26 -18.36 7.21
C LYS A 101 10.59 -18.61 8.55
N ILE A 102 10.76 -17.67 9.48
CA ILE A 102 10.15 -17.80 10.79
C ILE A 102 8.63 -17.83 10.68
N LEU A 103 8.09 -16.95 9.85
CA LEU A 103 6.65 -16.92 9.66
C LEU A 103 6.12 -18.23 9.10
N ARG A 104 6.85 -18.80 8.14
CA ARG A 104 6.42 -20.06 7.55
C ARG A 104 6.50 -21.20 8.55
N GLU A 105 7.52 -21.20 9.40
CA GLU A 105 7.63 -22.23 10.41
C GLU A 105 6.48 -22.15 11.40
N MET A 106 6.15 -20.95 11.81
CA MET A 106 5.05 -20.78 12.75
C MET A 106 3.73 -21.22 12.14
N ASP A 107 3.56 -20.95 10.86
CA ASP A 107 2.34 -21.33 10.17
C ASP A 107 2.15 -22.84 10.16
N LYS A 108 3.24 -23.57 10.03
CA LYS A 108 3.16 -25.02 10.05
C LYS A 108 2.59 -25.55 11.36
N TYR A 109 2.98 -24.93 12.46
CA TYR A 109 2.52 -25.40 13.74
C TYR A 109 1.06 -25.14 13.98
N LYS A 110 0.53 -24.07 13.34
CA LYS A 110 -0.81 -23.80 13.60
C LYS A 110 -1.74 -24.62 12.75
N ALA A 111 -1.26 -25.27 11.78
CA ALA A 111 -2.11 -26.00 10.90
C ALA A 111 -2.55 -27.30 11.51
N LYS A 112 -2.93 -27.40 12.65
CA LYS A 112 -3.30 -28.56 13.14
C LYS A 112 -4.57 -28.71 13.34
#